data_942c0ee0cb611ebd3d98d06e04813dee
#
_entry.id   942c0ee0cb611ebd3d98d06e04813dee
#
_cell.length_a   1.000
_cell.length_b   1.000
_cell.length_c   1.000
_cell.angle_alpha   90.00
_cell.angle_beta   90.00
_cell.angle_gamma   90.00
#
_symmetry.space_group_name_H-M   'P 1'
#
loop_
_entity.id
_entity.type
_entity.pdbx_description
1 polymer ?
#
loop_
_entity_poly.entity_id
_entity_poly.type
_entity_poly.pdbx_seq_one_letter_code
_entity_poly.pdbx_strand_id
1 'polypeptide(L)'
;MRIKYIILMFAALLAFSSCGEKKKKSYDEIAMNGLTTRTENLKANIKAYANKGTLIGQMYGTLTGIGWNRWQCDSDRCDLKTLCGYRPAANGYELAGIENGKSQNIDGVPFKAIREDVLKHFRKGGLLIMNWTMPDYNGNDDMLEEYTKQVAKYLDTLQDGYGIKAPVVLNLLPVDGKTWYCKLSKDDYISLYKKIQDLLDDEDVTNVVYSY
;
A
#
# COMPACT_ATOMS: atom_id res chain seq x y z
N MET A 1 38.57 -4.33 -55.91
CA MET A 1 39.01 -4.39 -54.50
C MET A 1 38.22 -3.47 -53.56
N ARG A 2 37.20 -2.77 -54.02
CA ARG A 2 36.37 -1.84 -53.17
C ARG A 2 35.05 -2.44 -52.68
N ILE A 3 34.56 -3.51 -53.29
CA ILE A 3 33.25 -4.10 -52.91
C ILE A 3 33.34 -5.00 -51.65
N LYS A 4 34.49 -5.66 -51.43
CA LYS A 4 34.68 -6.51 -50.26
C LYS A 4 34.67 -5.76 -48.91
N TYR A 5 35.11 -4.52 -48.90
CA TYR A 5 35.12 -3.70 -47.68
C TYR A 5 33.74 -3.13 -47.32
N ILE A 6 32.86 -2.92 -48.27
CA ILE A 6 31.49 -2.44 -48.06
C ILE A 6 30.65 -3.53 -47.42
N ILE A 7 30.81 -4.78 -47.81
CA ILE A 7 30.07 -5.94 -47.23
C ILE A 7 30.54 -6.21 -45.78
N LEU A 8 31.83 -6.04 -45.48
CA LEU A 8 32.37 -6.18 -44.14
C LEU A 8 31.90 -5.04 -43.20
N MET A 9 31.73 -3.82 -43.71
CA MET A 9 31.20 -2.69 -42.92
C MET A 9 29.70 -2.86 -42.61
N PHE A 10 28.92 -3.42 -43.54
CA PHE A 10 27.52 -3.72 -43.32
C PHE A 10 27.30 -4.88 -42.34
N ALA A 11 28.15 -5.90 -42.34
CA ALA A 11 28.10 -7.00 -41.36
C ALA A 11 28.48 -6.55 -39.95
N ALA A 12 29.38 -5.57 -39.80
CA ALA A 12 29.73 -4.99 -38.49
C ALA A 12 28.61 -4.10 -37.91
N LEU A 13 27.84 -3.42 -38.75
CA LEU A 13 26.68 -2.60 -38.31
C LEU A 13 25.49 -3.45 -37.86
N LEU A 14 25.33 -4.67 -38.35
CA LEU A 14 24.27 -5.59 -37.90
C LEU A 14 24.61 -6.33 -36.60
N ALA A 15 25.89 -6.37 -36.20
CA ALA A 15 26.31 -7.02 -34.97
C ALA A 15 26.10 -6.13 -33.72
N PHE A 16 25.87 -4.83 -33.88
CA PHE A 16 25.62 -3.92 -32.77
C PHE A 16 24.14 -3.66 -32.46
N SER A 17 23.21 -4.17 -33.26
CA SER A 17 21.77 -4.03 -32.99
C SER A 17 21.16 -5.17 -32.17
N SER A 18 21.96 -6.10 -31.67
CA SER A 18 21.54 -7.12 -30.70
C SER A 18 22.06 -6.76 -29.29
N CYS A 19 21.93 -5.50 -28.92
CA CYS A 19 21.87 -5.18 -27.48
C CYS A 19 20.46 -5.54 -27.07
N GLY A 20 20.25 -6.81 -26.71
CA GLY A 20 19.01 -7.26 -26.12
C GLY A 20 18.72 -6.33 -24.97
N GLU A 21 17.59 -5.62 -25.01
CA GLU A 21 17.01 -5.00 -23.83
C GLU A 21 17.03 -6.07 -22.74
N LYS A 22 17.97 -5.94 -21.80
CA LYS A 22 17.85 -6.64 -20.53
C LYS A 22 16.53 -6.15 -19.98
N LYS A 23 15.46 -6.94 -20.16
CA LYS A 23 14.21 -6.73 -19.41
C LYS A 23 14.67 -6.46 -18.00
N LYS A 24 14.49 -5.22 -17.52
CA LYS A 24 14.61 -4.91 -16.09
C LYS A 24 13.79 -5.99 -15.42
N LYS A 25 14.42 -6.91 -14.68
CA LYS A 25 13.67 -7.85 -13.86
C LYS A 25 12.82 -6.96 -12.99
N SER A 26 11.52 -7.05 -13.17
CA SER A 26 10.57 -6.46 -12.23
C SER A 26 10.89 -7.11 -10.89
N TYR A 27 11.39 -6.36 -9.94
CA TYR A 27 11.66 -6.87 -8.60
C TYR A 27 10.38 -7.24 -7.86
N ASP A 28 9.24 -7.03 -8.49
CA ASP A 28 7.92 -7.28 -7.97
C ASP A 28 7.13 -8.12 -8.99
N GLU A 29 7.50 -9.39 -9.13
CA GLU A 29 6.76 -10.33 -9.97
C GLU A 29 5.38 -10.55 -9.34
N ILE A 30 4.33 -10.40 -10.17
CA ILE A 30 2.97 -10.73 -9.78
C ILE A 30 2.84 -12.26 -9.76
N ALA A 31 2.44 -12.81 -8.62
CA ALA A 31 2.17 -14.23 -8.46
C ALA A 31 0.86 -14.63 -9.19
N MET A 32 0.63 -15.94 -9.37
CA MET A 32 -0.56 -16.47 -10.08
C MET A 32 -1.91 -16.05 -9.44
N ASN A 33 -1.90 -15.61 -8.18
CA ASN A 33 -3.06 -15.11 -7.45
C ASN A 33 -3.25 -13.58 -7.54
N GLY A 34 -2.53 -12.91 -8.45
CA GLY A 34 -2.63 -11.45 -8.64
C GLY A 34 -1.88 -10.60 -7.62
N LEU A 35 -1.24 -11.18 -6.60
CA LEU A 35 -0.48 -10.43 -5.59
C LEU A 35 0.99 -10.29 -5.98
N THR A 36 1.65 -9.21 -5.50
CA THR A 36 3.11 -9.11 -5.63
C THR A 36 3.80 -10.15 -4.74
N THR A 37 5.00 -10.59 -5.14
CA THR A 37 5.81 -11.52 -4.33
C THR A 37 6.04 -11.00 -2.90
N ARG A 38 6.16 -9.68 -2.72
CA ARG A 38 6.32 -9.06 -1.39
C ARG A 38 5.06 -9.15 -0.55
N THR A 39 3.90 -9.04 -1.17
CA THR A 39 2.60 -9.19 -0.52
C THR A 39 2.39 -10.63 -0.06
N GLU A 40 2.75 -11.60 -0.89
CA GLU A 40 2.74 -13.02 -0.51
C GLU A 40 3.70 -13.31 0.66
N ASN A 41 4.89 -12.74 0.64
CA ASN A 41 5.84 -12.86 1.74
C ASN A 41 5.29 -12.23 3.03
N LEU A 42 4.62 -11.07 2.95
CA LEU A 42 3.95 -10.46 4.11
C LEU A 42 2.91 -11.40 4.70
N LYS A 43 2.03 -11.97 3.86
CA LYS A 43 1.00 -12.92 4.27
C LYS A 43 1.58 -14.17 4.95
N ALA A 44 2.65 -14.72 4.38
CA ALA A 44 3.36 -15.86 4.96
C ALA A 44 4.01 -15.51 6.30
N ASN A 45 4.65 -14.34 6.40
CA ASN A 45 5.30 -13.87 7.62
C ASN A 45 4.29 -13.62 8.75
N ILE A 46 3.13 -12.99 8.47
CA ILE A 46 2.06 -12.80 9.46
C ILE A 46 1.67 -14.17 10.07
N LYS A 47 1.43 -15.17 9.23
CA LYS A 47 1.10 -16.54 9.70
C LYS A 47 2.23 -17.16 10.52
N ALA A 48 3.49 -17.02 10.08
CA ALA A 48 4.65 -17.60 10.74
C ALA A 48 4.95 -16.98 12.11
N TYR A 49 4.62 -15.70 12.30
CA TYR A 49 4.89 -14.95 13.52
C TYR A 49 3.69 -14.83 14.46
N ALA A 50 2.47 -15.13 14.02
CA ALA A 50 1.25 -14.98 14.81
C ALA A 50 1.32 -15.66 16.20
N ASN A 51 2.06 -16.76 16.34
CA ASN A 51 2.22 -17.50 17.59
C ASN A 51 3.57 -17.28 18.28
N LYS A 52 4.43 -16.37 17.79
CA LYS A 52 5.79 -16.17 18.31
C LYS A 52 5.94 -14.94 19.19
N GLY A 53 5.00 -14.03 19.16
CA GLY A 53 5.08 -12.80 19.93
C GLY A 53 4.07 -11.74 19.50
N THR A 54 4.15 -10.58 20.15
CA THR A 54 3.30 -9.42 19.86
C THR A 54 4.15 -8.32 19.28
N LEU A 55 3.72 -7.74 18.16
CA LEU A 55 4.33 -6.54 17.60
C LEU A 55 3.66 -5.31 18.21
N ILE A 56 4.48 -4.37 18.70
CA ILE A 56 3.98 -3.09 19.17
C ILE A 56 3.83 -2.16 17.97
N GLY A 57 2.60 -1.68 17.74
CA GLY A 57 2.24 -0.75 16.69
C GLY A 57 1.70 0.56 17.25
N GLN A 58 1.70 1.58 16.41
CA GLN A 58 1.12 2.89 16.72
C GLN A 58 0.49 3.50 15.47
N MET A 59 -0.68 4.12 15.64
CA MET A 59 -1.26 4.95 14.58
C MET A 59 -0.39 6.19 14.39
N TYR A 60 0.03 6.44 13.15
CA TYR A 60 0.88 7.58 12.77
C TYR A 60 2.16 7.75 13.60
N GLY A 61 2.68 6.70 14.21
CA GLY A 61 3.72 6.77 15.23
C GLY A 61 5.05 7.43 14.81
N THR A 62 5.25 7.60 13.50
CA THR A 62 6.37 8.31 12.90
C THR A 62 5.96 9.55 12.11
N LEU A 63 4.66 9.90 12.11
CA LEU A 63 4.11 11.08 11.45
C LEU A 63 3.66 12.14 12.43
N THR A 64 3.02 11.72 13.52
CA THR A 64 2.46 12.64 14.53
C THR A 64 2.83 12.19 15.92
N GLY A 65 2.79 13.12 16.87
CA GLY A 65 2.94 12.86 18.27
C GLY A 65 2.50 14.05 19.12
N ILE A 66 2.81 14.00 20.40
CA ILE A 66 2.38 15.04 21.34
C ILE A 66 3.05 16.38 20.99
N GLY A 67 2.23 17.32 20.48
CA GLY A 67 2.69 18.66 20.12
C GLY A 67 3.57 18.74 18.87
N TRP A 68 3.56 17.74 17.97
CA TRP A 68 4.29 17.78 16.73
C TRP A 68 3.61 16.97 15.61
N ASN A 69 3.88 17.38 14.36
CA ASN A 69 3.61 16.59 13.17
C ASN A 69 4.72 16.78 12.13
N ARG A 70 4.95 15.79 11.29
CA ARG A 70 6.09 15.77 10.36
C ARG A 70 5.92 16.70 9.17
N TRP A 71 4.70 16.94 8.72
CA TRP A 71 4.45 17.79 7.55
C TRP A 71 4.55 19.29 7.84
N GLN A 72 4.60 19.68 9.11
CA GLN A 72 4.87 21.06 9.54
C GLN A 72 6.29 21.27 10.02
N CYS A 73 6.93 20.22 10.54
CA CYS A 73 8.31 20.26 10.95
C CYS A 73 9.03 19.00 10.48
N ASP A 74 10.10 19.13 9.71
CA ASP A 74 10.93 18.00 9.30
C ASP A 74 11.70 17.46 10.51
N SER A 75 11.07 16.59 11.26
CA SER A 75 11.67 15.95 12.42
C SER A 75 11.62 14.43 12.28
N ASP A 76 12.70 13.75 12.67
CA ASP A 76 12.73 12.29 12.78
C ASP A 76 12.24 11.82 14.17
N ARG A 77 11.30 12.59 14.75
CA ARG A 77 10.69 12.28 16.06
C ARG A 77 9.83 11.03 16.00
N CYS A 78 9.72 10.39 17.12
CA CYS A 78 8.78 9.31 17.41
C CYS A 78 8.66 9.24 18.93
N ASP A 79 7.46 9.48 19.45
CA ASP A 79 7.24 9.54 20.89
C ASP A 79 7.49 8.18 21.54
N LEU A 80 7.13 7.07 20.90
CA LEU A 80 7.44 5.73 21.39
C LEU A 80 8.97 5.52 21.52
N LYS A 81 9.75 5.97 20.52
CA LYS A 81 11.21 5.89 20.59
C LYS A 81 11.77 6.72 21.75
N THR A 82 11.19 7.86 22.01
CA THR A 82 11.61 8.73 23.14
C THR A 82 11.31 8.07 24.48
N LEU A 83 10.21 7.35 24.61
CA LEU A 83 9.77 6.70 25.84
C LEU A 83 10.53 5.38 26.13
N CYS A 84 10.73 4.52 25.13
CA CYS A 84 11.26 3.18 25.34
C CYS A 84 12.51 2.85 24.52
N GLY A 85 13.04 3.79 23.75
CA GLY A 85 14.23 3.60 22.90
C GLY A 85 13.97 2.94 21.56
N TYR A 86 12.76 2.41 21.32
CA TYR A 86 12.42 1.66 20.11
C TYR A 86 11.31 2.34 19.32
N ARG A 87 11.39 2.26 17.98
CA ARG A 87 10.31 2.68 17.09
C ARG A 87 9.22 1.62 17.04
N PRO A 88 7.97 1.98 16.71
CA PRO A 88 6.92 0.98 16.49
C PRO A 88 7.34 0.02 15.37
N ALA A 89 7.10 -1.28 15.57
CA ALA A 89 7.32 -2.32 14.57
C ALA A 89 6.23 -2.27 13.49
N ALA A 90 5.04 -1.78 13.84
CA ALA A 90 3.93 -1.57 12.94
C ALA A 90 3.45 -0.11 13.01
N ASN A 91 3.24 0.51 11.85
CA ASN A 91 2.58 1.81 11.75
C ASN A 91 1.19 1.64 11.14
N GLY A 92 0.18 2.22 11.81
CA GLY A 92 -1.19 2.31 11.32
C GLY A 92 -1.48 3.65 10.66
N TYR A 93 -2.39 3.64 9.68
CA TYR A 93 -2.84 4.83 8.94
C TYR A 93 -4.33 4.69 8.63
N GLU A 94 -5.05 5.81 8.59
CA GLU A 94 -6.45 5.88 8.20
C GLU A 94 -6.57 6.42 6.78
N LEU A 95 -7.42 5.80 5.95
CA LEU A 95 -7.66 6.18 4.56
C LEU A 95 -8.96 6.99 4.36
N ALA A 96 -9.87 7.01 5.35
CA ALA A 96 -11.14 7.71 5.21
C ALA A 96 -10.95 9.19 4.83
N GLY A 97 -11.71 9.63 3.85
CA GLY A 97 -11.60 10.94 3.21
C GLY A 97 -11.02 10.88 1.81
N ILE A 98 -10.23 9.85 1.47
CA ILE A 98 -9.65 9.69 0.14
C ILE A 98 -10.71 9.42 -0.93
N GLU A 99 -11.73 8.64 -0.58
CA GLU A 99 -12.86 8.31 -1.45
C GLU A 99 -13.62 9.55 -1.94
N ASN A 100 -13.53 10.64 -1.18
CA ASN A 100 -14.13 11.94 -1.53
C ASN A 100 -13.13 12.91 -2.17
N GLY A 101 -11.94 12.45 -2.58
CA GLY A 101 -10.91 13.27 -3.22
C GLY A 101 -10.28 14.32 -2.30
N LYS A 102 -10.37 14.15 -0.98
CA LYS A 102 -9.76 15.07 -0.01
C LYS A 102 -8.23 14.94 -0.05
N SER A 103 -7.53 16.02 0.27
CA SER A 103 -6.07 16.02 0.36
C SER A 103 -5.53 15.47 1.68
N GLN A 104 -6.40 15.32 2.69
CA GLN A 104 -6.12 14.80 4.02
C GLN A 104 -7.24 13.86 4.48
N ASN A 105 -6.88 12.93 5.34
CA ASN A 105 -7.85 12.00 5.91
C ASN A 105 -8.72 12.63 7.00
N ILE A 106 -9.61 11.84 7.59
CA ILE A 106 -10.52 12.31 8.66
C ILE A 106 -9.80 12.79 9.92
N ASP A 107 -8.57 12.33 10.16
CA ASP A 107 -7.73 12.77 11.29
C ASP A 107 -6.92 14.03 10.96
N GLY A 108 -7.10 14.63 9.78
CA GLY A 108 -6.38 15.81 9.33
C GLY A 108 -4.94 15.53 8.86
N VAL A 109 -4.57 14.27 8.63
CA VAL A 109 -3.23 13.89 8.15
C VAL A 109 -3.20 13.91 6.63
N PRO A 110 -2.29 14.68 6.01
CA PRO A 110 -2.19 14.74 4.55
C PRO A 110 -1.82 13.39 3.93
N PHE A 111 -2.55 12.96 2.90
CA PHE A 111 -2.27 11.69 2.20
C PHE A 111 -0.87 11.64 1.60
N LYS A 112 -0.33 12.77 1.17
CA LYS A 112 1.06 12.87 0.73
C LYS A 112 2.04 12.50 1.85
N ALA A 113 1.82 13.02 3.06
CA ALA A 113 2.66 12.71 4.22
C ALA A 113 2.54 11.24 4.65
N ILE A 114 1.32 10.69 4.59
CA ILE A 114 1.10 9.24 4.82
C ILE A 114 1.92 8.42 3.83
N ARG A 115 1.82 8.71 2.53
CA ARG A 115 2.58 8.00 1.49
C ARG A 115 4.09 8.04 1.72
N GLU A 116 4.64 9.21 2.03
CA GLU A 116 6.08 9.38 2.29
C GLU A 116 6.53 8.56 3.51
N ASP A 117 5.74 8.55 4.57
CA ASP A 117 6.04 7.80 5.80
C ASP A 117 5.90 6.28 5.60
N VAL A 118 4.86 5.84 4.88
CA VAL A 118 4.66 4.45 4.46
C VAL A 118 5.91 3.92 3.75
N LEU A 119 6.39 4.64 2.73
CA LEU A 119 7.57 4.22 1.97
C LEU A 119 8.84 4.25 2.82
N LYS A 120 8.97 5.21 3.74
CA LYS A 120 10.07 5.27 4.69
C LYS A 120 10.06 4.10 5.68
N HIS A 121 8.87 3.74 6.18
CA HIS A 121 8.68 2.63 7.12
C HIS A 121 8.89 1.28 6.42
N PHE A 122 8.37 1.12 5.21
CA PHE A 122 8.57 -0.04 4.35
C PHE A 122 10.06 -0.34 4.12
N ARG A 123 10.86 0.67 3.74
CA ARG A 123 12.30 0.49 3.53
C ARG A 123 13.06 0.03 4.78
N LYS A 124 12.50 0.26 5.96
CA LYS A 124 13.05 -0.20 7.25
C LYS A 124 12.54 -1.59 7.66
N GLY A 125 11.72 -2.23 6.83
CA GLY A 125 11.15 -3.55 7.11
C GLY A 125 10.01 -3.54 8.12
N GLY A 126 9.38 -2.37 8.36
CA GLY A 126 8.25 -2.24 9.28
C GLY A 126 6.94 -2.75 8.68
N LEU A 127 6.04 -3.21 9.53
CA LEU A 127 4.68 -3.60 9.16
C LEU A 127 3.81 -2.36 8.93
N LEU A 128 3.07 -2.36 7.83
CA LEU A 128 2.14 -1.30 7.46
C LEU A 128 0.72 -1.80 7.61
N ILE A 129 -0.10 -1.06 8.35
CA ILE A 129 -1.52 -1.35 8.54
C ILE A 129 -2.31 -0.13 8.06
N MET A 130 -3.31 -0.34 7.24
CA MET A 130 -4.20 0.71 6.78
C MET A 130 -5.64 0.36 7.14
N ASN A 131 -6.32 1.30 7.76
CA ASN A 131 -7.74 1.21 8.01
C ASN A 131 -8.47 2.01 6.94
N TRP A 132 -9.60 1.51 6.49
CA TRP A 132 -10.52 2.29 5.70
C TRP A 132 -11.89 2.34 6.39
N THR A 133 -12.10 3.40 7.16
CA THR A 133 -13.38 3.73 7.78
C THR A 133 -14.27 4.37 6.71
N MET A 134 -14.91 3.50 5.91
CA MET A 134 -15.70 3.91 4.75
C MET A 134 -16.94 4.71 5.17
N PRO A 135 -17.22 5.88 4.54
CA PRO A 135 -18.48 6.60 4.75
C PRO A 135 -19.67 5.79 4.20
N ASP A 136 -20.87 6.12 4.67
CA ASP A 136 -22.08 5.49 4.17
C ASP A 136 -22.29 5.81 2.69
N TYR A 137 -22.44 4.77 1.87
CA TYR A 137 -22.74 4.88 0.45
C TYR A 137 -24.24 4.84 0.16
N ASN A 138 -25.09 4.77 1.21
CA ASN A 138 -26.56 4.80 1.14
C ASN A 138 -27.16 3.71 0.20
N GLY A 139 -26.49 2.57 0.07
CA GLY A 139 -26.88 1.49 -0.83
C GLY A 139 -26.70 1.81 -2.33
N ASN A 140 -25.98 2.87 -2.68
CA ASN A 140 -25.70 3.25 -4.05
C ASN A 140 -24.41 2.56 -4.53
N ASP A 141 -24.54 1.56 -5.39
CA ASP A 141 -23.44 0.74 -5.89
C ASP A 141 -22.44 1.55 -6.74
N ASP A 142 -22.90 2.50 -7.54
CA ASP A 142 -22.00 3.37 -8.33
C ASP A 142 -21.13 4.22 -7.42
N MET A 143 -21.68 4.68 -6.29
CA MET A 143 -20.92 5.42 -5.28
C MET A 143 -19.88 4.52 -4.59
N LEU A 144 -20.24 3.27 -4.28
CA LEU A 144 -19.31 2.30 -3.69
C LEU A 144 -18.16 2.00 -4.63
N GLU A 145 -18.43 1.81 -5.93
CA GLU A 145 -17.40 1.61 -6.95
C GLU A 145 -16.45 2.82 -7.02
N GLU A 146 -16.99 4.05 -7.06
CA GLU A 146 -16.16 5.25 -7.12
C GLU A 146 -15.29 5.40 -5.87
N TYR A 147 -15.84 5.14 -4.68
CA TYR A 147 -15.08 5.14 -3.44
C TYR A 147 -13.92 4.13 -3.48
N THR A 148 -14.23 2.91 -3.93
CA THR A 148 -13.22 1.84 -4.04
C THR A 148 -12.14 2.19 -5.04
N LYS A 149 -12.49 2.78 -6.19
CA LYS A 149 -11.53 3.27 -7.19
C LYS A 149 -10.56 4.31 -6.63
N GLN A 150 -11.03 5.24 -5.81
CA GLN A 150 -10.16 6.25 -5.20
C GLN A 150 -9.18 5.61 -4.20
N VAL A 151 -9.64 4.64 -3.42
CA VAL A 151 -8.78 3.86 -2.52
C VAL A 151 -7.75 3.05 -3.31
N ALA A 152 -8.18 2.33 -4.35
CA ALA A 152 -7.29 1.57 -5.23
C ALA A 152 -6.19 2.44 -5.85
N LYS A 153 -6.56 3.58 -6.42
CA LYS A 153 -5.61 4.58 -6.96
C LYS A 153 -4.58 5.00 -5.92
N TYR A 154 -4.99 5.23 -4.69
CA TYR A 154 -4.06 5.61 -3.63
C TYR A 154 -3.12 4.46 -3.26
N LEU A 155 -3.64 3.24 -3.10
CA LEU A 155 -2.85 2.05 -2.80
C LEU A 155 -1.80 1.78 -3.89
N ASP A 156 -2.13 2.04 -5.16
CA ASP A 156 -1.19 1.95 -6.28
C ASP A 156 -0.05 2.96 -6.18
N THR A 157 -0.27 4.14 -5.60
CA THR A 157 0.80 5.12 -5.37
C THR A 157 1.83 4.70 -4.33
N LEU A 158 1.55 3.67 -3.53
CA LEU A 158 2.44 3.18 -2.47
C LEU A 158 3.60 2.37 -3.04
N GLN A 159 4.32 2.96 -3.97
CA GLN A 159 5.50 2.38 -4.62
C GLN A 159 6.67 3.36 -4.57
N ASP A 160 7.88 2.80 -4.52
CA ASP A 160 9.12 3.59 -4.54
C ASP A 160 9.47 4.03 -5.97
N GLY A 161 10.61 4.77 -6.10
CA GLY A 161 11.09 5.25 -7.39
C GLY A 161 11.51 4.14 -8.38
N TYR A 162 11.54 2.89 -7.95
CA TYR A 162 11.83 1.71 -8.77
C TYR A 162 10.57 0.92 -9.15
N GLY A 163 9.39 1.39 -8.75
CA GLY A 163 8.11 0.71 -8.97
C GLY A 163 7.87 -0.46 -8.00
N ILE A 164 8.62 -0.54 -6.90
CA ILE A 164 8.42 -1.57 -5.88
C ILE A 164 7.28 -1.14 -4.98
N LYS A 165 6.17 -1.89 -4.99
CA LYS A 165 4.99 -1.62 -4.17
C LYS A 165 5.23 -2.03 -2.71
N ALA A 166 4.85 -1.16 -1.79
CA ALA A 166 4.85 -1.45 -0.36
C ALA A 166 3.64 -2.33 -0.01
N PRO A 167 3.84 -3.56 0.49
CA PRO A 167 2.73 -4.41 0.90
C PRO A 167 2.14 -3.88 2.21
N VAL A 168 0.81 -3.85 2.30
CA VAL A 168 0.07 -3.37 3.45
C VAL A 168 -0.96 -4.39 3.93
N VAL A 169 -1.22 -4.40 5.23
CA VAL A 169 -2.41 -5.05 5.79
C VAL A 169 -3.55 -4.04 5.71
N LEU A 170 -4.56 -4.34 4.91
CA LEU A 170 -5.74 -3.49 4.76
C LEU A 170 -6.88 -4.01 5.61
N ASN A 171 -7.27 -3.20 6.59
CA ASN A 171 -8.42 -3.42 7.44
C ASN A 171 -9.61 -2.67 6.85
N LEU A 172 -10.43 -3.40 6.10
CA LEU A 172 -11.67 -2.88 5.55
C LEU A 172 -12.73 -2.82 6.67
N LEU A 173 -13.48 -1.73 6.71
CA LEU A 173 -14.61 -1.58 7.62
C LEU A 173 -14.23 -1.87 9.10
N PRO A 174 -13.25 -1.16 9.68
CA PRO A 174 -12.80 -1.42 11.05
C PRO A 174 -13.96 -1.27 12.04
N VAL A 175 -14.18 -2.29 12.87
CA VAL A 175 -15.30 -2.34 13.82
C VAL A 175 -14.96 -1.51 15.05
N ASP A 176 -15.57 -0.34 15.19
CA ASP A 176 -15.41 0.60 16.31
C ASP A 176 -16.67 0.75 17.18
N GLY A 177 -17.76 0.07 16.80
CA GLY A 177 -19.08 0.13 17.44
C GLY A 177 -19.87 1.40 17.14
N LYS A 178 -19.35 2.35 16.33
CA LYS A 178 -19.98 3.66 16.06
C LYS A 178 -20.31 3.87 14.60
N THR A 179 -19.51 3.31 13.70
CA THR A 179 -19.70 3.44 12.26
C THR A 179 -21.00 2.78 11.80
N TRP A 180 -21.52 3.24 10.67
CA TRP A 180 -22.82 2.78 10.14
C TRP A 180 -22.85 1.27 9.87
N TYR A 181 -21.78 0.70 9.35
CA TYR A 181 -21.67 -0.73 9.03
C TYR A 181 -21.58 -1.63 10.29
N CYS A 182 -21.28 -1.08 11.46
CA CYS A 182 -21.37 -1.82 12.73
C CYS A 182 -22.82 -2.16 13.11
N LYS A 183 -23.81 -1.55 12.44
CA LYS A 183 -25.24 -1.82 12.65
C LYS A 183 -25.79 -2.88 11.71
N LEU A 184 -25.00 -3.31 10.74
CA LEU A 184 -25.37 -4.36 9.79
C LEU A 184 -25.51 -5.72 10.50
N SER A 185 -26.32 -6.60 9.94
CA SER A 185 -26.27 -8.00 10.34
C SER A 185 -24.88 -8.58 10.00
N LYS A 186 -24.51 -9.68 10.63
CA LYS A 186 -23.25 -10.37 10.33
C LYS A 186 -23.14 -10.74 8.85
N ASP A 187 -24.24 -11.21 8.26
CA ASP A 187 -24.23 -11.67 6.88
C ASP A 187 -24.15 -10.50 5.89
N ASP A 188 -24.83 -9.38 6.17
CA ASP A 188 -24.72 -8.15 5.38
C ASP A 188 -23.34 -7.54 5.47
N TYR A 189 -22.72 -7.52 6.68
CA TYR A 189 -21.35 -7.05 6.85
C TYR A 189 -20.35 -7.89 6.04
N ILE A 190 -20.46 -9.23 6.10
CA ILE A 190 -19.60 -10.14 5.32
C ILE A 190 -19.81 -9.94 3.82
N SER A 191 -21.05 -9.76 3.39
CA SER A 191 -21.39 -9.53 1.99
C SER A 191 -20.80 -8.22 1.48
N LEU A 192 -20.94 -7.14 2.24
CA LEU A 192 -20.34 -5.84 1.91
C LEU A 192 -18.81 -5.94 1.88
N TYR A 193 -18.21 -6.60 2.87
CA TYR A 193 -16.77 -6.78 2.94
C TYR A 193 -16.23 -7.48 1.69
N LYS A 194 -16.88 -8.58 1.27
CA LYS A 194 -16.51 -9.31 0.05
C LYS A 194 -16.69 -8.46 -1.20
N LYS A 195 -17.81 -7.74 -1.30
CA LYS A 195 -18.06 -6.85 -2.44
C LYS A 195 -16.95 -5.80 -2.60
N ILE A 196 -16.48 -5.21 -1.50
CA ILE A 196 -15.36 -4.26 -1.55
C ILE A 196 -14.06 -4.95 -1.97
N GLN A 197 -13.81 -6.18 -1.49
CA GLN A 197 -12.63 -6.94 -1.94
C GLN A 197 -12.66 -7.20 -3.44
N ASP A 198 -13.79 -7.69 -3.96
CA ASP A 198 -13.96 -7.97 -5.39
C ASP A 198 -13.72 -6.69 -6.22
N LEU A 199 -14.26 -5.54 -5.79
CA LEU A 199 -14.04 -4.25 -6.46
C LEU A 199 -12.57 -3.79 -6.42
N LEU A 200 -11.84 -4.05 -5.34
CA LEU A 200 -10.40 -3.75 -5.26
C LEU A 200 -9.57 -4.68 -6.14
N ASP A 201 -9.97 -5.95 -6.24
CA ASP A 201 -9.33 -6.93 -7.11
C ASP A 201 -9.56 -6.58 -8.60
N ASP A 202 -10.76 -6.09 -8.96
CA ASP A 202 -11.08 -5.58 -10.30
C ASP A 202 -10.26 -4.33 -10.70
N GLU A 203 -9.79 -3.56 -9.72
CA GLU A 203 -8.89 -2.41 -9.91
C GLU A 203 -7.39 -2.78 -9.83
N ASP A 204 -7.05 -4.06 -9.97
CA ASP A 204 -5.66 -4.58 -9.98
C ASP A 204 -4.83 -4.20 -8.73
N VAL A 205 -5.46 -4.16 -7.54
CA VAL A 205 -4.76 -3.90 -6.28
C VAL A 205 -3.96 -5.13 -5.87
N THR A 206 -2.64 -5.09 -6.03
CA THR A 206 -1.74 -6.25 -5.87
C THR A 206 -0.89 -6.23 -4.60
N ASN A 207 -0.99 -5.18 -3.80
CA ASN A 207 -0.11 -4.95 -2.65
C ASN A 207 -0.84 -4.95 -1.29
N VAL A 208 -1.97 -5.62 -1.20
CA VAL A 208 -2.75 -5.71 0.05
C VAL A 208 -2.91 -7.13 0.56
N VAL A 209 -2.90 -7.27 1.88
CA VAL A 209 -3.36 -8.45 2.62
C VAL A 209 -4.55 -7.98 3.44
N TYR A 210 -5.72 -8.55 3.19
CA TYR A 210 -6.92 -8.19 3.94
C TYR A 210 -6.87 -8.78 5.35
N SER A 211 -7.24 -7.96 6.35
CA SER A 211 -7.45 -8.42 7.74
C SER A 211 -8.94 -8.54 8.02
N TYR A 212 -9.32 -9.59 8.73
CA TYR A 212 -10.67 -9.84 9.19
C TYR A 212 -10.78 -9.56 10.68
#